data_08ec3a9cbe857e5d2405b26c10632f4c
#
_entry.id   08ec3a9cbe857e5d2405b26c10632f4c
#
_cell.length_a   1.000
_cell.length_b   1.000
_cell.length_c   1.000
_cell.angle_alpha   90.00
_cell.angle_beta   90.00
_cell.angle_gamma   90.00
#
_symmetry.space_group_name_H-M   'P 1'
#
loop_
_entity.id
_entity.type
_entity.pdbx_description
1 polymer ?
#
loop_
_entity_poly.entity_id
_entity_poly.type
_entity_poly.pdbx_seq_one_letter_code
_entity_poly.pdbx_strand_id
1 'polypeptide(L)'
;PLLFSLTMSFHDWPVVGERTFVGLDNYRTMLFDDPQFWESLWITAKFAAIYVPFNIVMSFFIALMLHHANAWSGFFRTAFYLPSVISGVALVTIWSWIYSREYGLLNFMLSFVGIDGPNWLGDPGLAIVAIIIASLWGFGGTMLILLTGLKAIPKELYEAATVSGVPGWAQM
;
A
#
# COMPACT_ATOMS: atom_id res chain seq x y z
N PRO A 1 -22.96 8.65 9.44
CA PRO A 1 -22.59 8.65 8.01
C PRO A 1 -22.99 7.35 7.30
N LEU A 2 -22.63 6.17 7.84
CA LEU A 2 -22.88 4.88 7.17
C LEU A 2 -24.38 4.59 6.94
N LEU A 3 -25.23 4.78 7.95
CA LEU A 3 -26.67 4.59 7.82
C LEU A 3 -27.29 5.57 6.81
N PHE A 4 -26.80 6.80 6.79
CA PHE A 4 -27.23 7.80 5.82
C PHE A 4 -26.83 7.37 4.40
N SER A 5 -25.58 6.96 4.18
CA SER A 5 -25.13 6.47 2.87
C SER A 5 -25.91 5.24 2.42
N LEU A 6 -26.20 4.31 3.34
CA LEU A 6 -27.03 3.15 3.06
C LEU A 6 -28.45 3.54 2.65
N THR A 7 -29.06 4.51 3.36
CA THR A 7 -30.39 5.01 2.99
C THR A 7 -30.36 5.69 1.63
N MET A 8 -29.31 6.48 1.34
CA MET A 8 -29.17 7.17 0.07
C MET A 8 -28.94 6.23 -1.11
N SER A 9 -28.33 5.05 -0.91
CA SER A 9 -28.14 4.08 -1.97
C SER A 9 -29.42 3.54 -2.60
N PHE A 10 -30.57 3.69 -1.92
CA PHE A 10 -31.90 3.33 -2.43
C PHE A 10 -32.63 4.50 -3.10
N HIS A 11 -31.98 5.64 -3.21
CA HIS A 11 -32.58 6.85 -3.80
C HIS A 11 -31.76 7.33 -4.99
N ASP A 12 -32.42 7.87 -5.98
CA ASP A 12 -31.82 8.74 -6.97
C ASP A 12 -31.89 10.18 -6.44
N TRP A 13 -30.72 10.79 -6.29
CA TRP A 13 -30.59 12.16 -5.80
C TRP A 13 -29.73 12.97 -6.76
N PRO A 14 -30.34 13.60 -7.76
CA PRO A 14 -29.62 14.48 -8.67
C PRO A 14 -29.10 15.71 -7.92
N VAL A 15 -28.02 16.31 -8.44
CA VAL A 15 -27.40 17.53 -7.86
C VAL A 15 -28.41 18.68 -7.78
N VAL A 16 -29.37 18.71 -8.73
CA VAL A 16 -30.48 19.69 -8.78
C VAL A 16 -31.76 18.89 -8.99
N GLY A 17 -32.67 18.96 -8.01
CA GLY A 17 -33.93 18.25 -8.08
C GLY A 17 -34.33 17.57 -6.76
N GLU A 18 -35.50 16.94 -6.76
CA GLU A 18 -35.98 16.21 -5.61
C GLU A 18 -35.45 14.78 -5.59
N ARG A 19 -35.21 14.30 -4.40
CA ARG A 19 -34.83 12.92 -4.13
C ARG A 19 -35.98 11.97 -4.40
N THR A 20 -35.78 10.96 -5.24
CA THR A 20 -36.77 9.92 -5.51
C THR A 20 -36.30 8.56 -5.01
N PHE A 21 -37.23 7.78 -4.45
CA PHE A 21 -36.91 6.42 -4.01
C PHE A 21 -36.95 5.48 -5.23
N VAL A 22 -35.83 4.81 -5.52
CA VAL A 22 -35.62 3.92 -6.68
C VAL A 22 -35.37 2.46 -6.27
N GLY A 23 -35.46 2.16 -4.97
CA GLY A 23 -35.26 0.80 -4.49
C GLY A 23 -33.86 0.27 -4.81
N LEU A 24 -33.77 -0.83 -5.54
CA LEU A 24 -32.50 -1.50 -5.90
C LEU A 24 -31.96 -1.14 -7.29
N ASP A 25 -32.56 -0.17 -7.99
CA ASP A 25 -32.16 0.16 -9.36
C ASP A 25 -30.70 0.63 -9.47
N ASN A 26 -30.20 1.40 -8.46
CA ASN A 26 -28.80 1.77 -8.41
C ASN A 26 -27.86 0.55 -8.37
N TYR A 27 -28.22 -0.46 -7.59
CA TYR A 27 -27.46 -1.71 -7.49
C TYR A 27 -27.54 -2.53 -8.78
N ARG A 28 -28.71 -2.53 -9.43
CA ARG A 28 -28.88 -3.21 -10.70
C ARG A 28 -28.03 -2.56 -11.78
N THR A 29 -28.09 -1.25 -11.92
CA THR A 29 -27.26 -0.49 -12.87
C THR A 29 -25.78 -0.74 -12.61
N MET A 30 -25.32 -0.64 -11.36
CA MET A 30 -23.93 -0.89 -10.99
C MET A 30 -23.46 -2.30 -11.37
N LEU A 31 -24.28 -3.31 -11.13
CA LEU A 31 -23.86 -4.72 -11.32
C LEU A 31 -23.99 -5.21 -12.76
N PHE A 32 -24.98 -4.70 -13.53
CA PHE A 32 -25.34 -5.27 -14.84
C PHE A 32 -25.16 -4.30 -16.00
N ASP A 33 -25.26 -2.99 -15.76
CA ASP A 33 -25.27 -2.00 -16.83
C ASP A 33 -24.02 -1.11 -16.83
N ASP A 34 -23.21 -1.13 -15.75
CA ASP A 34 -21.98 -0.33 -15.64
C ASP A 34 -20.71 -1.21 -15.78
N PRO A 35 -20.09 -1.26 -16.96
CA PRO A 35 -18.84 -2.00 -17.16
C PRO A 35 -17.67 -1.40 -16.35
N GLN A 36 -17.69 -0.11 -16.02
CA GLN A 36 -16.61 0.56 -15.29
C GLN A 36 -16.54 0.07 -13.84
N PHE A 37 -17.67 -0.36 -13.28
CA PHE A 37 -17.69 -0.95 -11.93
C PHE A 37 -16.80 -2.21 -11.86
N TRP A 38 -16.98 -3.13 -12.79
CA TRP A 38 -16.22 -4.39 -12.82
C TRP A 38 -14.75 -4.16 -13.16
N GLU A 39 -14.47 -3.23 -14.05
CA GLU A 39 -13.10 -2.84 -14.39
C GLU A 39 -12.38 -2.25 -13.17
N SER A 40 -13.03 -1.31 -12.47
CA SER A 40 -12.48 -0.69 -11.26
C SER A 40 -12.26 -1.71 -10.14
N LEU A 41 -13.21 -2.63 -9.97
CA LEU A 41 -13.09 -3.72 -8.99
C LEU A 41 -11.92 -4.63 -9.32
N TRP A 42 -11.74 -4.95 -10.61
CA TRP A 42 -10.63 -5.79 -11.08
C TRP A 42 -9.26 -5.12 -10.89
N ILE A 43 -9.16 -3.83 -11.20
CA ILE A 43 -7.95 -3.03 -10.96
C ILE A 43 -7.62 -2.99 -9.47
N THR A 44 -8.63 -2.76 -8.62
CA THR A 44 -8.47 -2.75 -7.17
C THR A 44 -8.03 -4.12 -6.64
N ALA A 45 -8.63 -5.20 -7.13
CA ALA A 45 -8.26 -6.56 -6.75
C ALA A 45 -6.82 -6.89 -7.15
N LYS A 46 -6.40 -6.53 -8.37
CA LYS A 46 -5.00 -6.69 -8.82
C LYS A 46 -4.04 -5.91 -7.94
N PHE A 47 -4.36 -4.63 -7.68
CA PHE A 47 -3.54 -3.80 -6.80
C PHE A 47 -3.39 -4.44 -5.43
N ALA A 48 -4.49 -4.83 -4.79
CA ALA A 48 -4.48 -5.44 -3.47
C ALA A 48 -3.72 -6.77 -3.45
N ALA A 49 -3.92 -7.62 -4.46
CA ALA A 49 -3.27 -8.92 -4.56
C ALA A 49 -1.74 -8.84 -4.70
N ILE A 50 -1.23 -7.75 -5.27
CA ILE A 50 0.21 -7.53 -5.41
C ILE A 50 0.75 -6.73 -4.22
N TYR A 51 0.11 -5.59 -3.92
CA TYR A 51 0.59 -4.67 -2.89
C TYR A 51 0.60 -5.30 -1.50
N VAL A 52 -0.50 -5.95 -1.08
CA VAL A 52 -0.64 -6.43 0.30
C VAL A 52 0.39 -7.51 0.65
N PRO A 53 0.57 -8.59 -0.14
CA PRO A 53 1.59 -9.58 0.16
C PRO A 53 3.01 -8.99 0.13
N PHE A 54 3.29 -8.13 -0.86
CA PHE A 54 4.61 -7.52 -1.00
C PHE A 54 4.92 -6.58 0.17
N ASN A 55 3.96 -5.78 0.60
CA ASN A 55 4.08 -4.91 1.77
C ASN A 55 4.36 -5.71 3.04
N ILE A 56 3.60 -6.79 3.28
CA ILE A 56 3.77 -7.65 4.47
C ILE A 56 5.15 -8.32 4.44
N VAL A 57 5.53 -8.92 3.32
CA VAL A 57 6.81 -9.63 3.19
C VAL A 57 7.97 -8.66 3.39
N MET A 58 7.97 -7.52 2.70
CA MET A 58 9.02 -6.50 2.84
C MET A 58 9.10 -5.96 4.27
N SER A 59 7.95 -5.62 4.86
CA SER A 59 7.88 -5.14 6.24
C SER A 59 8.40 -6.17 7.25
N PHE A 60 8.07 -7.44 7.04
CA PHE A 60 8.52 -8.55 7.89
C PHE A 60 10.04 -8.75 7.82
N PHE A 61 10.60 -8.78 6.61
CA PHE A 61 12.06 -8.91 6.46
C PHE A 61 12.81 -7.74 7.12
N ILE A 62 12.34 -6.52 6.94
CA ILE A 62 12.98 -5.35 7.57
C ILE A 62 12.78 -5.39 9.10
N ALA A 63 11.61 -5.80 9.59
CA ALA A 63 11.37 -5.99 11.01
C ALA A 63 12.32 -7.05 11.61
N LEU A 64 12.54 -8.18 10.93
CA LEU A 64 13.52 -9.20 11.35
C LEU A 64 14.94 -8.64 11.40
N MET A 65 15.37 -7.90 10.37
CA MET A 65 16.68 -7.26 10.36
C MET A 65 16.85 -6.31 11.55
N LEU A 66 15.82 -5.50 11.83
CA LEU A 66 15.83 -4.54 12.94
C LEU A 66 15.66 -5.20 14.32
N HIS A 67 15.09 -6.39 14.38
CA HIS A 67 15.00 -7.17 15.62
C HIS A 67 16.38 -7.60 16.10
N HIS A 68 17.26 -8.00 15.19
CA HIS A 68 18.63 -8.43 15.46
C HIS A 68 19.66 -7.28 15.49
N ALA A 69 19.31 -6.09 14.96
CA ALA A 69 20.21 -4.96 14.94
C ALA A 69 20.35 -4.30 16.32
N ASN A 70 21.58 -3.95 16.71
CA ASN A 70 21.92 -3.38 18.02
C ASN A 70 21.89 -1.84 18.01
N ALA A 71 23.05 -1.20 17.82
CA ALA A 71 23.21 0.25 18.01
C ALA A 71 22.43 1.14 17.02
N TRP A 72 22.28 0.71 15.77
CA TRP A 72 21.67 1.50 14.69
C TRP A 72 20.17 1.26 14.50
N SER A 73 19.57 0.34 15.25
CA SER A 73 18.16 -0.03 15.09
C SER A 73 17.19 1.15 15.29
N GLY A 74 17.52 2.09 16.15
CA GLY A 74 16.74 3.30 16.39
C GLY A 74 16.69 4.22 15.17
N PHE A 75 17.86 4.49 14.57
CA PHE A 75 17.96 5.30 13.38
C PHE A 75 17.19 4.70 12.20
N PHE A 76 17.41 3.43 11.90
CA PHE A 76 16.71 2.77 10.80
C PHE A 76 15.20 2.67 11.02
N ARG A 77 14.73 2.44 12.26
CA ARG A 77 13.29 2.50 12.56
C ARG A 77 12.69 3.85 12.19
N THR A 78 13.34 4.93 12.60
CA THR A 78 12.88 6.27 12.29
C THR A 78 12.93 6.55 10.78
N ALA A 79 14.01 6.19 10.11
CA ALA A 79 14.17 6.39 8.67
C ALA A 79 13.10 5.64 7.84
N PHE A 80 12.81 4.39 8.17
CA PHE A 80 11.80 3.60 7.47
C PHE A 80 10.36 4.00 7.85
N TYR A 81 10.15 4.52 9.05
CA TYR A 81 8.83 4.99 9.47
C TYR A 81 8.50 6.39 8.95
N LEU A 82 9.49 7.24 8.73
CA LEU A 82 9.30 8.62 8.33
C LEU A 82 8.35 8.82 7.13
N PRO A 83 8.46 8.03 6.03
CA PRO A 83 7.54 8.15 4.91
C PRO A 83 6.07 7.93 5.27
N SER A 84 5.77 7.04 6.22
CA SER A 84 4.39 6.74 6.62
C SER A 84 3.71 7.87 7.41
N VAL A 85 4.47 8.86 7.87
CA VAL A 85 3.96 10.05 8.59
C VAL A 85 3.68 11.21 7.63
N ILE A 86 4.18 11.15 6.41
CA ILE A 86 3.96 12.19 5.40
C ILE A 86 2.47 12.25 5.03
N SER A 87 1.90 13.45 4.94
CA SER A 87 0.50 13.60 4.55
C SER A 87 0.26 13.03 3.15
N GLY A 88 -0.92 12.41 2.93
CA GLY A 88 -1.26 11.80 1.64
C GLY A 88 -1.14 12.77 0.46
N VAL A 89 -1.51 14.03 0.64
CA VAL A 89 -1.39 15.07 -0.42
C VAL A 89 0.06 15.31 -0.78
N ALA A 90 0.94 15.47 0.21
CA ALA A 90 2.37 15.67 -0.03
C ALA A 90 2.99 14.45 -0.73
N LEU A 91 2.62 13.24 -0.31
CA LEU A 91 3.07 11.99 -0.90
C LEU A 91 2.67 11.91 -2.38
N VAL A 92 1.40 12.16 -2.70
CA VAL A 92 0.92 12.19 -4.09
C VAL A 92 1.69 13.22 -4.92
N THR A 93 1.91 14.43 -4.39
CA THR A 93 2.64 15.49 -5.10
C THR A 93 4.08 15.08 -5.40
N ILE A 94 4.80 14.52 -4.41
CA ILE A 94 6.18 14.05 -4.58
C ILE A 94 6.26 12.97 -5.65
N TRP A 95 5.41 11.95 -5.58
CA TRP A 95 5.43 10.85 -6.54
C TRP A 95 4.96 11.26 -7.93
N SER A 96 3.97 12.16 -8.04
CA SER A 96 3.57 12.74 -9.34
C SER A 96 4.72 13.48 -10.01
N TRP A 97 5.52 14.19 -9.22
CA TRP A 97 6.73 14.83 -9.74
C TRP A 97 7.80 13.81 -10.14
N ILE A 98 8.09 12.81 -9.31
CA ILE A 98 9.08 11.75 -9.60
C ILE A 98 8.72 11.02 -10.89
N TYR A 99 7.43 10.75 -11.12
CA TYR A 99 6.91 10.05 -12.31
C TYR A 99 6.61 10.95 -13.50
N SER A 100 6.84 12.26 -13.39
CA SER A 100 6.60 13.17 -14.51
C SER A 100 7.41 12.77 -15.74
N ARG A 101 6.74 12.74 -16.90
CA ARG A 101 7.38 12.34 -18.16
C ARG A 101 8.48 13.31 -18.58
N GLU A 102 8.24 14.61 -18.42
CA GLU A 102 9.10 15.67 -18.99
C GLU A 102 10.25 16.05 -18.07
N TYR A 103 9.99 16.12 -16.77
CA TYR A 103 10.95 16.62 -15.76
C TYR A 103 11.05 15.74 -14.52
N GLY A 104 10.54 14.52 -14.60
CA GLY A 104 10.54 13.58 -13.47
C GLY A 104 11.92 12.98 -13.21
N LEU A 105 12.21 12.78 -11.92
CA LEU A 105 13.49 12.25 -11.46
C LEU A 105 13.81 10.89 -12.08
N LEU A 106 12.81 9.99 -12.22
CA LEU A 106 13.05 8.66 -12.80
C LEU A 106 13.47 8.74 -14.27
N ASN A 107 12.79 9.55 -15.08
CA ASN A 107 13.14 9.70 -16.48
C ASN A 107 14.47 10.42 -16.65
N PHE A 108 14.77 11.38 -15.79
CA PHE A 108 16.09 12.00 -15.73
C PHE A 108 17.19 10.97 -15.44
N MET A 109 16.98 10.06 -14.47
CA MET A 109 17.95 8.99 -14.18
C MET A 109 18.10 7.99 -15.34
N LEU A 110 17.00 7.64 -16.02
CA LEU A 110 17.02 6.76 -17.18
C LEU A 110 17.77 7.37 -18.36
N SER A 111 17.71 8.69 -18.53
CA SER A 111 18.45 9.39 -19.60
C SER A 111 19.95 9.26 -19.49
N PHE A 112 20.52 9.10 -18.28
CA PHE A 112 21.97 8.85 -18.11
C PHE A 112 22.45 7.54 -18.72
N VAL A 113 21.56 6.56 -18.85
CA VAL A 113 21.85 5.26 -19.47
C VAL A 113 21.29 5.16 -20.89
N GLY A 114 20.86 6.29 -21.48
CA GLY A 114 20.36 6.38 -22.86
C GLY A 114 18.98 5.77 -23.06
N ILE A 115 18.17 5.65 -22.01
CA ILE A 115 16.81 5.10 -22.08
C ILE A 115 15.81 6.26 -22.02
N ASP A 116 14.95 6.34 -23.05
CA ASP A 116 13.79 7.25 -23.02
C ASP A 116 12.78 6.75 -22.00
N GLY A 117 12.54 7.56 -20.96
CA GLY A 117 11.63 7.18 -19.89
C GLY A 117 10.18 7.16 -20.37
N PRO A 118 9.40 6.16 -19.92
CA PRO A 118 8.00 6.02 -20.30
C PRO A 118 7.10 7.05 -19.60
N ASN A 119 5.84 7.10 -20.01
CA ASN A 119 4.80 7.84 -19.28
C ASN A 119 4.25 6.96 -18.14
N TRP A 120 4.90 6.99 -16.97
CA TRP A 120 4.62 6.12 -15.83
C TRP A 120 3.16 6.09 -15.38
N LEU A 121 2.50 7.24 -15.36
CA LEU A 121 1.11 7.37 -14.91
C LEU A 121 0.09 7.41 -16.05
N GLY A 122 0.54 7.68 -17.28
CA GLY A 122 -0.33 7.75 -18.46
C GLY A 122 -0.45 6.43 -19.21
N ASP A 123 0.43 5.46 -18.96
CA ASP A 123 0.33 4.12 -19.53
C ASP A 123 -0.43 3.20 -18.56
N PRO A 124 -1.58 2.62 -18.98
CA PRO A 124 -2.39 1.76 -18.11
C PRO A 124 -1.63 0.54 -17.54
N GLY A 125 -0.66 0.00 -18.28
CA GLY A 125 0.15 -1.13 -17.84
C GLY A 125 1.18 -0.74 -16.79
N LEU A 126 1.73 0.48 -16.87
CA LEU A 126 2.74 0.98 -15.95
C LEU A 126 2.13 1.69 -14.73
N ALA A 127 0.96 2.32 -14.88
CA ALA A 127 0.34 3.12 -13.82
C ALA A 127 0.12 2.30 -12.53
N ILE A 128 -0.37 1.07 -12.65
CA ILE A 128 -0.60 0.21 -11.49
C ILE A 128 0.72 -0.13 -10.78
N VAL A 129 1.78 -0.37 -11.52
CA VAL A 129 3.12 -0.66 -10.97
C VAL A 129 3.70 0.57 -10.27
N ALA A 130 3.59 1.74 -10.91
CA ALA A 130 4.02 3.00 -10.34
C ALA A 130 3.30 3.31 -9.02
N ILE A 131 1.98 3.11 -8.96
CA ILE A 131 1.18 3.32 -7.75
C ILE A 131 1.57 2.30 -6.66
N ILE A 132 1.83 1.04 -7.01
CA ILE A 132 2.30 0.04 -6.04
C ILE A 132 3.65 0.45 -5.45
N ILE A 133 4.61 0.87 -6.27
CA ILE A 133 5.93 1.33 -5.81
C ILE A 133 5.79 2.53 -4.87
N ALA A 134 4.98 3.53 -5.25
CA ALA A 134 4.71 4.70 -4.41
C ALA A 134 4.07 4.31 -3.07
N SER A 135 3.13 3.37 -3.09
CA SER A 135 2.43 2.88 -1.89
C SER A 135 3.37 2.08 -0.98
N LEU A 136 4.29 1.30 -1.56
CA LEU A 136 5.29 0.54 -0.81
C LEU A 136 6.25 1.43 -0.03
N TRP A 137 6.46 2.68 -0.43
CA TRP A 137 7.29 3.61 0.33
C TRP A 137 6.77 3.86 1.75
N GLY A 138 5.46 3.70 1.97
CA GLY A 138 4.81 3.84 3.27
C GLY A 138 4.79 2.58 4.15
N PHE A 139 5.59 1.54 3.86
CA PHE A 139 5.57 0.25 4.59
C PHE A 139 5.95 0.35 6.08
N GLY A 140 6.54 1.46 6.53
CA GLY A 140 7.10 1.63 7.87
C GLY A 140 6.10 1.39 9.01
N GLY A 141 4.81 1.71 8.82
CA GLY A 141 3.77 1.42 9.80
C GLY A 141 3.59 -0.08 10.04
N THR A 142 3.45 -0.85 8.96
CA THR A 142 3.34 -2.31 9.02
C THR A 142 4.62 -2.94 9.61
N MET A 143 5.79 -2.45 9.22
CA MET A 143 7.07 -2.87 9.77
C MET A 143 7.16 -2.68 11.29
N LEU A 144 6.70 -1.54 11.83
CA LEU A 144 6.71 -1.30 13.28
C LEU A 144 5.77 -2.24 14.04
N ILE A 145 4.58 -2.51 13.49
CA ILE A 145 3.64 -3.47 14.10
C ILE A 145 4.30 -4.86 14.20
N LEU A 146 4.90 -5.33 13.10
CA LEU A 146 5.58 -6.61 13.08
C LEU A 146 6.80 -6.65 13.99
N LEU A 147 7.59 -5.58 14.05
CA LEU A 147 8.75 -5.48 14.95
C LEU A 147 8.34 -5.50 16.42
N THR A 148 7.24 -4.84 16.77
CA THR A 148 6.73 -4.88 18.16
C THR A 148 6.23 -6.28 18.53
N GLY A 149 5.56 -6.97 17.58
CA GLY A 149 5.15 -8.37 17.75
C GLY A 149 6.35 -9.30 17.99
N LEU A 150 7.40 -9.18 17.17
CA LEU A 150 8.63 -9.97 17.33
C LEU A 150 9.30 -9.72 18.69
N LYS A 151 9.30 -8.47 19.17
CA LYS A 151 9.89 -8.11 20.47
C LYS A 151 9.05 -8.52 21.67
N ALA A 152 7.77 -8.79 21.47
CA ALA A 152 6.88 -9.26 22.52
C ALA A 152 7.07 -10.76 22.86
N ILE A 153 7.81 -11.50 22.02
CA ILE A 153 8.11 -12.91 22.27
C ILE A 153 9.07 -13.02 23.47
N PRO A 154 8.71 -13.74 24.55
CA PRO A 154 9.55 -13.90 25.73
C PRO A 154 10.88 -14.57 25.39
N LYS A 155 11.97 -14.07 25.97
CA LYS A 155 13.32 -14.63 25.74
C LYS A 155 13.45 -16.07 26.20
N GLU A 156 12.70 -16.46 27.23
CA GLU A 156 12.66 -17.79 27.80
C GLU A 156 12.27 -18.86 26.76
N LEU A 157 11.45 -18.48 25.74
CA LEU A 157 11.09 -19.38 24.65
C LEU A 157 12.29 -19.67 23.73
N TYR A 158 13.09 -18.67 23.43
CA TYR A 158 14.31 -18.82 22.64
C TYR A 158 15.37 -19.63 23.41
N GLU A 159 15.50 -19.39 24.70
CA GLU A 159 16.42 -20.14 25.60
C GLU A 159 16.01 -21.60 25.68
N ALA A 160 14.73 -21.88 25.88
CA ALA A 160 14.20 -23.26 25.91
C ALA A 160 14.41 -23.98 24.56
N ALA A 161 14.19 -23.29 23.43
CA ALA A 161 14.44 -23.84 22.10
C ALA A 161 15.93 -24.15 21.88
N THR A 162 16.82 -23.30 22.37
CA THR A 162 18.27 -23.51 22.29
C THR A 162 18.71 -24.73 23.11
N VAL A 163 18.21 -24.86 24.34
CA VAL A 163 18.48 -26.03 25.20
C VAL A 163 17.94 -27.33 24.59
N SER A 164 16.82 -27.24 23.88
CA SER A 164 16.21 -28.37 23.14
C SER A 164 16.94 -28.70 21.82
N GLY A 165 18.02 -28.02 21.47
CA GLY A 165 18.82 -28.28 20.28
C GLY A 165 18.17 -27.78 18.97
N VAL A 166 17.17 -26.90 19.03
CA VAL A 166 16.53 -26.32 17.85
C VAL A 166 17.51 -25.37 17.16
N PRO A 167 17.80 -25.56 15.85
CA PRO A 167 18.76 -24.69 15.14
C PRO A 167 18.22 -23.24 15.04
N GLY A 168 19.10 -22.24 15.04
CA GLY A 168 18.75 -20.82 15.11
C GLY A 168 17.80 -20.36 14.01
N TRP A 169 17.87 -20.92 12.79
CA TRP A 169 16.95 -20.62 11.71
C TRP A 169 15.50 -21.09 11.95
N ALA A 170 15.32 -22.13 12.78
CA ALA A 170 14.01 -22.64 13.14
C ALA A 170 13.43 -21.98 14.41
N GLN A 171 14.20 -21.10 15.06
CA GLN A 171 13.77 -20.30 16.20
C GLN A 171 13.19 -18.93 15.76
N MET A 172 13.19 -18.64 14.47
CA MET A 172 12.57 -17.45 13.86
C MET A 172 11.09 -17.74 13.43
#